data_11f4f3412f720cf86575fc3ec4bffdbe
#
_entry.id   11f4f3412f720cf86575fc3ec4bffdbe
#
_cell.length_a   1.000
_cell.length_b   1.000
_cell.length_c   1.000
_cell.angle_alpha   90.00
_cell.angle_beta   90.00
_cell.angle_gamma   90.00
#
_symmetry.space_group_name_H-M   'P 1'
#
loop_
_entity.id
_entity.type
_entity.pdbx_description
1 polymer ?
#
loop_
_entity_poly.entity_id
_entity_poly.type
_entity_poly.pdbx_seq_one_letter_code
_entity_poly.pdbx_strand_id
1 'polypeptide(L)'
;MPNGVEFEGNKVHVGTFPIGIDPVKFSESLKNSKVQERIASLQEKFKGKKLIVGVDRLDYIKGVPQKLQALENFLTNYPEWQGKVVLVQVAVPSREGVADYQHLDTVVNELVGKINGRFGTVEYMPIHYIHNSVNFEELVSLYSAADACIITSTRDGMNLVSYEYICCQREKHGVLILSEFTGAAQSLNGSIIVNPWNTEELTSSIYEAVTMPEQQKALNHDKLYNIVTKYTAAYWGGNFVRELQRVCEEFDPKKLLRLKNDTLVDKFRSSISRKIIFLDYDGTLNANHKLPEFSRPTAAVLSMLTALNSRPDVYVYILSGRSRYYLDKWFAETGVGLSAEHGCFYKHPNKLGPKFGMGELERRVSAVDLNDSEVPVPPRYIIEVICGLTKFLFRLSMTGSVSSDTSDDSSIDYKKKISSSGWIALVDEVDLSYRDTIRPLLQHYTDRTPGSFIEEKEINLTWHYGNADPEFGSWQAADLQVNLEKILSHMAVSVILGNKTLELRPSSIDKGAAAKTILKDFGLHLLKHNNHHQLQHKSPLSPPLSPNSHSHAQKQELDFLLCIGDGKTDEAVFQVLTDSLEESIVNTCTVGKKQTLAKYYVESVKDVLGVLGGLCETK
;
A
#
# COMPACT_ATOMS: atom_id res chain seq x y z
N MET A 1 -2.22 2.59 -1.15
CA MET A 1 -3.38 2.06 -1.89
C MET A 1 -3.11 0.59 -2.18
N PRO A 2 -4.07 -0.30 -2.06
CA PRO A 2 -3.89 -1.68 -2.49
C PRO A 2 -3.61 -1.70 -4.00
N ASN A 3 -2.47 -2.28 -4.38
CA ASN A 3 -2.02 -2.32 -5.79
C ASN A 3 -2.82 -3.33 -6.64
N GLY A 4 -4.03 -3.72 -6.24
CA GLY A 4 -4.83 -4.65 -7.00
C GLY A 4 -6.24 -4.84 -6.46
N VAL A 5 -7.11 -5.29 -7.34
CA VAL A 5 -8.50 -5.69 -7.07
C VAL A 5 -8.62 -7.18 -7.35
N GLU A 6 -9.29 -7.92 -6.48
CA GLU A 6 -9.61 -9.32 -6.72
C GLU A 6 -10.96 -9.41 -7.44
N PHE A 7 -10.95 -10.03 -8.63
CA PHE A 7 -12.15 -10.25 -9.43
C PHE A 7 -12.17 -11.71 -9.91
N GLU A 8 -13.21 -12.44 -9.58
CA GLU A 8 -13.38 -13.87 -9.92
C GLU A 8 -12.17 -14.75 -9.57
N GLY A 9 -11.57 -14.51 -8.38
CA GLY A 9 -10.38 -15.23 -7.93
C GLY A 9 -9.06 -14.81 -8.61
N ASN A 10 -9.10 -13.83 -9.51
CA ASN A 10 -7.93 -13.27 -10.16
C ASN A 10 -7.58 -11.92 -9.53
N LYS A 11 -6.31 -11.69 -9.25
CA LYS A 11 -5.82 -10.38 -8.81
C LYS A 11 -5.52 -9.53 -10.04
N VAL A 12 -6.29 -8.46 -10.21
CA VAL A 12 -6.07 -7.45 -11.25
C VAL A 12 -5.23 -6.33 -10.65
N HIS A 13 -4.04 -6.11 -11.18
CA HIS A 13 -3.20 -5.00 -10.75
C HIS A 13 -3.76 -3.67 -11.25
N VAL A 14 -3.82 -2.70 -10.34
CA VAL A 14 -4.30 -1.35 -10.65
C VAL A 14 -3.16 -0.37 -10.40
N GLY A 15 -2.85 0.44 -11.40
CA GLY A 15 -1.83 1.48 -11.32
C GLY A 15 -2.34 2.80 -11.86
N THR A 16 -1.82 3.92 -11.34
CA THR A 16 -2.09 5.25 -11.87
C THR A 16 -0.88 5.71 -12.67
N PHE A 17 -1.09 5.96 -13.96
CA PHE A 17 -0.05 6.36 -14.90
C PHE A 17 -0.44 7.68 -15.58
N PRO A 18 -0.22 8.84 -14.92
CA PRO A 18 -0.53 10.13 -15.52
C PRO A 18 0.35 10.35 -16.76
N ILE A 19 -0.31 10.57 -17.91
CA ILE A 19 0.40 10.83 -19.15
C ILE A 19 1.00 12.25 -19.14
N GLY A 20 2.21 12.39 -19.69
CA GLY A 20 2.84 13.68 -19.95
C GLY A 20 2.86 14.01 -21.43
N ILE A 21 3.55 15.10 -21.77
CA ILE A 21 3.83 15.51 -23.15
C ILE A 21 5.32 15.34 -23.48
N ASP A 22 5.67 15.64 -24.72
CA ASP A 22 7.06 15.81 -25.14
C ASP A 22 7.45 17.30 -25.13
N PRO A 23 8.15 17.82 -24.10
CA PRO A 23 8.55 19.23 -24.01
C PRO A 23 9.51 19.65 -25.12
N VAL A 24 10.29 18.70 -25.67
CA VAL A 24 11.28 19.00 -26.72
C VAL A 24 10.58 19.48 -27.98
N LYS A 25 9.46 18.86 -28.36
CA LYS A 25 8.65 19.26 -29.52
C LYS A 25 8.23 20.73 -29.45
N PHE A 26 7.83 21.23 -28.28
CA PHE A 26 7.44 22.63 -28.09
C PHE A 26 8.65 23.56 -28.10
N SER A 27 9.72 23.20 -27.42
CA SER A 27 10.94 24.01 -27.38
C SER A 27 11.63 24.13 -28.76
N GLU A 28 11.57 23.11 -29.59
CA GLU A 28 12.06 23.15 -30.99
C GLU A 28 11.15 24.00 -31.85
N SER A 29 9.84 23.89 -31.73
CA SER A 29 8.88 24.71 -32.46
C SER A 29 9.08 26.21 -32.16
N LEU A 30 9.32 26.56 -30.90
CA LEU A 30 9.61 27.94 -30.51
C LEU A 30 10.88 28.54 -31.18
N LYS A 31 11.83 27.72 -31.64
CA LYS A 31 13.02 28.19 -32.38
C LYS A 31 12.74 28.43 -33.86
N ASN A 32 11.59 28.02 -34.38
CA ASN A 32 11.23 28.21 -35.78
C ASN A 32 10.96 29.70 -36.08
N SER A 33 11.58 30.25 -37.14
CA SER A 33 11.43 31.66 -37.53
C SER A 33 9.97 32.06 -37.79
N LYS A 34 9.17 31.18 -38.42
CA LYS A 34 7.74 31.44 -38.67
C LYS A 34 6.94 31.58 -37.37
N VAL A 35 7.26 30.75 -36.37
CA VAL A 35 6.64 30.83 -35.04
C VAL A 35 7.03 32.10 -34.34
N GLN A 36 8.30 32.49 -34.39
CA GLN A 36 8.79 33.73 -33.80
C GLN A 36 8.18 35.00 -34.46
N GLU A 37 8.08 35.01 -35.80
CA GLU A 37 7.40 36.09 -36.54
C GLU A 37 5.92 36.18 -36.15
N ARG A 38 5.27 35.01 -35.96
CA ARG A 38 3.87 34.95 -35.53
C ARG A 38 3.69 35.43 -34.09
N ILE A 39 4.57 35.05 -33.17
CA ILE A 39 4.58 35.55 -31.79
C ILE A 39 4.72 37.10 -31.78
N ALA A 40 5.68 37.65 -32.52
CA ALA A 40 5.89 39.10 -32.63
C ALA A 40 4.63 39.81 -33.20
N SER A 41 4.00 39.22 -34.21
CA SER A 41 2.74 39.75 -34.78
C SER A 41 1.59 39.77 -33.74
N LEU A 42 1.46 38.71 -32.94
CA LEU A 42 0.44 38.62 -31.87
C LEU A 42 0.74 39.66 -30.75
N GLN A 43 1.99 39.80 -30.35
CA GLN A 43 2.41 40.77 -29.34
C GLN A 43 2.15 42.23 -29.79
N GLU A 44 2.39 42.54 -31.05
CA GLU A 44 2.09 43.89 -31.59
C GLU A 44 0.56 44.09 -31.70
N LYS A 45 -0.21 43.07 -32.15
CA LYS A 45 -1.67 43.13 -32.23
C LYS A 45 -2.34 43.39 -30.89
N PHE A 46 -1.81 42.79 -29.83
CA PHE A 46 -2.36 42.90 -28.46
C PHE A 46 -1.52 43.78 -27.55
N LYS A 47 -0.70 44.67 -28.13
CA LYS A 47 0.15 45.59 -27.38
C LYS A 47 -0.63 46.41 -26.37
N GLY A 48 -0.10 46.45 -25.13
CA GLY A 48 -0.77 47.13 -24.03
C GLY A 48 -1.98 46.44 -23.44
N LYS A 49 -2.29 45.21 -23.88
CA LYS A 49 -3.39 44.38 -23.37
C LYS A 49 -2.84 43.11 -22.76
N LYS A 50 -3.53 42.58 -21.75
CA LYS A 50 -3.26 41.25 -21.20
C LYS A 50 -4.00 40.22 -22.02
N LEU A 51 -3.25 39.27 -22.58
CA LEU A 51 -3.80 38.19 -23.42
C LEU A 51 -4.04 36.94 -22.58
N ILE A 52 -5.28 36.50 -22.50
CA ILE A 52 -5.67 35.24 -21.89
C ILE A 52 -5.96 34.25 -23.03
N VAL A 53 -5.52 33.02 -22.93
CA VAL A 53 -5.79 31.97 -23.93
C VAL A 53 -6.62 30.85 -23.29
N GLY A 54 -7.61 30.38 -24.02
CA GLY A 54 -8.35 29.16 -23.76
C GLY A 54 -8.34 28.26 -24.98
N VAL A 55 -8.01 27.01 -24.83
CA VAL A 55 -7.98 26.02 -25.93
C VAL A 55 -8.72 24.79 -25.49
N ASP A 56 -9.85 24.53 -26.10
CA ASP A 56 -10.74 23.44 -25.73
C ASP A 56 -11.39 22.80 -26.96
N ARG A 57 -11.71 21.53 -26.87
CA ARG A 57 -12.78 21.00 -27.73
C ARG A 57 -14.11 21.59 -27.25
N LEU A 58 -14.99 21.88 -28.16
CA LEU A 58 -16.33 22.32 -27.81
C LEU A 58 -17.14 21.12 -27.25
N ASP A 59 -16.97 20.90 -25.96
CA ASP A 59 -17.53 19.80 -25.18
C ASP A 59 -18.03 20.35 -23.86
N TYR A 60 -19.20 19.89 -23.38
CA TYR A 60 -19.84 20.38 -22.15
C TYR A 60 -18.96 20.16 -20.91
N ILE A 61 -18.06 19.14 -20.91
CA ILE A 61 -17.14 18.90 -19.80
C ILE A 61 -15.96 19.91 -19.75
N LYS A 62 -15.75 20.71 -20.79
CA LYS A 62 -14.64 21.67 -20.86
C LYS A 62 -14.94 23.02 -20.21
N GLY A 63 -16.20 23.26 -19.86
CA GLY A 63 -16.61 24.45 -19.09
C GLY A 63 -16.41 25.77 -19.82
N VAL A 64 -16.53 25.79 -21.15
CA VAL A 64 -16.40 27.01 -21.94
C VAL A 64 -17.44 28.09 -21.54
N PRO A 65 -18.73 27.78 -21.32
CA PRO A 65 -19.69 28.75 -20.82
C PRO A 65 -19.29 29.38 -19.47
N GLN A 66 -18.78 28.57 -18.53
CA GLN A 66 -18.32 29.02 -17.21
C GLN A 66 -17.15 30.03 -17.34
N LYS A 67 -16.23 29.75 -18.25
CA LYS A 67 -15.10 30.66 -18.58
C LYS A 67 -15.59 32.00 -19.11
N LEU A 68 -16.55 31.97 -20.04
CA LEU A 68 -17.09 33.19 -20.65
C LEU A 68 -17.88 34.00 -19.63
N GLN A 69 -18.69 33.37 -18.77
CA GLN A 69 -19.42 34.04 -17.71
C GLN A 69 -18.49 34.68 -16.68
N ALA A 70 -17.40 34.00 -16.33
CA ALA A 70 -16.39 34.56 -15.43
C ALA A 70 -15.71 35.80 -16.03
N LEU A 71 -15.42 35.79 -17.33
CA LEU A 71 -14.88 36.96 -18.04
C LEU A 71 -15.90 38.11 -18.09
N GLU A 72 -17.20 37.82 -18.32
CA GLU A 72 -18.27 38.84 -18.27
C GLU A 72 -18.29 39.49 -16.89
N ASN A 73 -18.29 38.70 -15.83
CA ASN A 73 -18.26 39.20 -14.45
C ASN A 73 -16.99 39.98 -14.15
N PHE A 74 -15.84 39.51 -14.62
CA PHE A 74 -14.59 40.23 -14.47
C PHE A 74 -14.64 41.64 -15.10
N LEU A 75 -15.08 41.74 -16.33
CA LEU A 75 -15.21 43.03 -17.01
C LEU A 75 -16.30 43.95 -16.40
N THR A 76 -17.27 43.36 -15.71
CA THR A 76 -18.30 44.10 -14.98
C THR A 76 -17.78 44.61 -13.63
N ASN A 77 -17.12 43.76 -12.86
CA ASN A 77 -16.66 44.05 -11.50
C ASN A 77 -15.38 44.92 -11.47
N TYR A 78 -14.58 44.85 -12.54
CA TYR A 78 -13.30 45.59 -12.69
C TYR A 78 -13.31 46.46 -13.96
N PRO A 79 -14.08 47.54 -14.00
CA PRO A 79 -14.20 48.38 -15.22
C PRO A 79 -12.88 48.95 -15.73
N GLU A 80 -11.89 49.11 -14.85
CA GLU A 80 -10.52 49.58 -15.21
C GLU A 80 -9.78 48.61 -16.14
N TRP A 81 -10.23 47.37 -16.24
CA TRP A 81 -9.66 46.35 -17.13
C TRP A 81 -10.38 46.24 -18.48
N GLN A 82 -11.48 46.96 -18.69
CA GLN A 82 -12.12 47.05 -19.99
C GLN A 82 -11.16 47.71 -20.99
N GLY A 83 -11.02 47.14 -22.17
CA GLY A 83 -10.03 47.57 -23.16
C GLY A 83 -8.62 47.01 -22.95
N LYS A 84 -8.31 46.45 -21.77
CA LYS A 84 -6.96 46.01 -21.38
C LYS A 84 -6.80 44.49 -21.28
N VAL A 85 -7.87 43.71 -21.29
CA VAL A 85 -7.83 42.24 -21.25
C VAL A 85 -8.54 41.66 -22.45
N VAL A 86 -7.95 40.66 -23.08
CA VAL A 86 -8.48 39.97 -24.25
C VAL A 86 -8.40 38.46 -24.01
N LEU A 87 -9.51 37.76 -24.25
CA LEU A 87 -9.54 36.32 -24.30
C LEU A 87 -9.47 35.84 -25.76
N VAL A 88 -8.50 35.05 -26.12
CA VAL A 88 -8.49 34.25 -27.35
C VAL A 88 -8.98 32.85 -26.99
N GLN A 89 -10.21 32.52 -27.39
CA GLN A 89 -10.78 31.18 -27.17
C GLN A 89 -10.76 30.39 -28.48
N VAL A 90 -9.94 29.34 -28.50
CA VAL A 90 -10.00 28.32 -29.55
C VAL A 90 -10.97 27.23 -29.09
N ALA A 91 -12.05 27.04 -29.83
CA ALA A 91 -13.06 26.03 -29.58
C ALA A 91 -13.13 25.08 -30.79
N VAL A 92 -12.49 23.92 -30.65
CA VAL A 92 -12.45 22.94 -31.72
C VAL A 92 -13.77 22.19 -31.76
N PRO A 93 -14.51 22.18 -32.89
CA PRO A 93 -15.76 21.44 -33.01
C PRO A 93 -15.63 19.97 -32.64
N SER A 94 -16.63 19.44 -31.95
CA SER A 94 -16.66 18.05 -31.50
C SER A 94 -18.08 17.52 -31.63
N ARG A 95 -18.24 16.30 -32.15
CA ARG A 95 -19.51 15.54 -32.20
C ARG A 95 -20.69 16.35 -32.75
N GLU A 96 -20.51 17.06 -33.87
CA GLU A 96 -21.49 17.98 -34.49
C GLU A 96 -22.86 17.36 -34.78
N GLY A 97 -22.96 16.03 -34.92
CA GLY A 97 -24.21 15.31 -35.13
C GLY A 97 -25.05 15.07 -33.85
N VAL A 98 -24.63 15.51 -32.67
CA VAL A 98 -25.33 15.28 -31.40
C VAL A 98 -26.01 16.57 -30.92
N ALA A 99 -27.31 16.50 -30.64
CA ALA A 99 -28.14 17.65 -30.29
C ALA A 99 -27.60 18.48 -29.11
N ASP A 100 -27.08 17.82 -28.05
CA ASP A 100 -26.51 18.49 -26.89
C ASP A 100 -25.30 19.35 -27.23
N TYR A 101 -24.45 18.90 -28.19
CA TYR A 101 -23.28 19.65 -28.65
C TYR A 101 -23.68 20.82 -29.55
N GLN A 102 -24.75 20.69 -30.36
CA GLN A 102 -25.30 21.80 -31.14
C GLN A 102 -25.91 22.86 -30.21
N HIS A 103 -26.58 22.43 -29.15
CA HIS A 103 -27.11 23.37 -28.15
C HIS A 103 -25.96 24.11 -27.44
N LEU A 104 -24.89 23.40 -27.04
CA LEU A 104 -23.70 24.03 -26.44
C LEU A 104 -23.06 25.07 -27.37
N ASP A 105 -22.94 24.76 -28.67
CA ASP A 105 -22.43 25.69 -29.67
C ASP A 105 -23.29 26.97 -29.74
N THR A 106 -24.61 26.83 -29.77
CA THR A 106 -25.54 27.95 -29.74
C THR A 106 -25.32 28.81 -28.50
N VAL A 107 -25.29 28.21 -27.32
CA VAL A 107 -25.10 28.92 -26.03
C VAL A 107 -23.75 29.67 -26.02
N VAL A 108 -22.67 29.04 -26.50
CA VAL A 108 -21.34 29.68 -26.51
C VAL A 108 -21.32 30.86 -27.49
N ASN A 109 -21.91 30.72 -28.68
CA ASN A 109 -21.99 31.80 -29.68
C ASN A 109 -22.83 32.99 -29.16
N GLU A 110 -23.94 32.71 -28.47
CA GLU A 110 -24.76 33.74 -27.83
C GLU A 110 -23.99 34.50 -26.75
N LEU A 111 -23.26 33.79 -25.86
CA LEU A 111 -22.43 34.41 -24.82
C LEU A 111 -21.34 35.28 -25.41
N VAL A 112 -20.62 34.78 -26.42
CA VAL A 112 -19.57 35.53 -27.11
C VAL A 112 -20.15 36.79 -27.75
N GLY A 113 -21.30 36.69 -28.46
CA GLY A 113 -21.98 37.80 -29.05
C GLY A 113 -22.43 38.83 -28.04
N LYS A 114 -23.02 38.39 -26.93
CA LYS A 114 -23.49 39.25 -25.80
C LYS A 114 -22.31 40.01 -25.17
N ILE A 115 -21.22 39.32 -24.84
CA ILE A 115 -20.06 39.92 -24.17
C ILE A 115 -19.34 40.91 -25.11
N ASN A 116 -19.12 40.53 -26.34
CA ASN A 116 -18.49 41.40 -27.34
C ASN A 116 -19.38 42.63 -27.66
N GLY A 117 -20.70 42.47 -27.73
CA GLY A 117 -21.63 43.56 -27.94
C GLY A 117 -21.71 44.52 -26.72
N ARG A 118 -21.53 44.01 -25.48
CA ARG A 118 -21.63 44.84 -24.26
C ARG A 118 -20.34 45.63 -23.98
N PHE A 119 -19.16 45.00 -24.18
CA PHE A 119 -17.88 45.57 -23.76
C PHE A 119 -16.95 45.91 -24.93
N GLY A 120 -17.33 45.53 -26.15
CA GLY A 120 -16.53 45.79 -27.34
C GLY A 120 -16.69 47.21 -27.81
N THR A 121 -15.63 47.67 -28.54
CA THR A 121 -15.62 48.92 -29.29
C THR A 121 -15.08 48.66 -30.68
N VAL A 122 -15.03 49.64 -31.56
CA VAL A 122 -14.45 49.51 -32.91
C VAL A 122 -13.00 49.03 -32.87
N GLU A 123 -12.26 49.42 -31.82
CA GLU A 123 -10.81 49.15 -31.67
C GLU A 123 -10.51 47.98 -30.71
N TYR A 124 -11.52 47.50 -29.97
CA TYR A 124 -11.35 46.52 -28.91
C TYR A 124 -12.46 45.47 -28.94
N MET A 125 -12.07 44.21 -28.98
CA MET A 125 -12.96 43.07 -28.86
C MET A 125 -12.49 42.23 -27.66
N PRO A 126 -13.32 42.07 -26.60
CA PRO A 126 -12.94 41.29 -25.41
C PRO A 126 -12.67 39.82 -25.71
N ILE A 127 -13.40 39.21 -26.64
CA ILE A 127 -13.28 37.80 -26.97
C ILE A 127 -13.01 37.62 -28.46
N HIS A 128 -11.85 37.07 -28.80
CA HIS A 128 -11.56 36.52 -30.11
C HIS A 128 -11.91 35.04 -30.11
N TYR A 129 -13.07 34.69 -30.64
CA TYR A 129 -13.58 33.33 -30.70
C TYR A 129 -13.18 32.66 -32.02
N ILE A 130 -12.46 31.56 -31.92
CA ILE A 130 -12.00 30.76 -33.07
C ILE A 130 -12.70 29.41 -33.01
N HIS A 131 -13.80 29.27 -33.75
CA HIS A 131 -14.57 28.02 -33.85
C HIS A 131 -13.99 27.12 -34.95
N ASN A 132 -12.73 26.75 -34.79
CA ASN A 132 -12.02 25.85 -35.69
C ASN A 132 -10.77 25.27 -35.02
N SER A 133 -10.22 24.20 -35.62
CA SER A 133 -8.88 23.73 -35.24
C SER A 133 -7.81 24.69 -35.74
N VAL A 134 -6.78 24.93 -34.93
CA VAL A 134 -5.57 25.65 -35.31
C VAL A 134 -4.41 24.68 -35.51
N ASN A 135 -3.49 25.03 -36.42
CA ASN A 135 -2.29 24.20 -36.58
C ASN A 135 -1.34 24.33 -35.40
N PHE A 136 -0.38 23.43 -35.30
CA PHE A 136 0.54 23.36 -34.17
C PHE A 136 1.39 24.63 -34.00
N GLU A 137 1.86 25.23 -35.11
CA GLU A 137 2.67 26.46 -35.09
C GLU A 137 1.86 27.65 -34.55
N GLU A 138 0.60 27.80 -34.97
CA GLU A 138 -0.31 28.84 -34.47
C GLU A 138 -0.63 28.63 -32.99
N LEU A 139 -0.85 27.38 -32.59
CA LEU A 139 -1.12 27.02 -31.19
C LEU A 139 0.05 27.39 -30.27
N VAL A 140 1.27 27.00 -30.65
CA VAL A 140 2.50 27.35 -29.92
C VAL A 140 2.69 28.85 -29.84
N SER A 141 2.39 29.57 -30.94
CA SER A 141 2.51 31.04 -30.98
C SER A 141 1.50 31.72 -30.04
N LEU A 142 0.25 31.23 -29.99
CA LEU A 142 -0.78 31.70 -29.06
C LEU A 142 -0.39 31.45 -27.60
N TYR A 143 0.07 30.24 -27.30
CA TYR A 143 0.54 29.91 -25.94
C TYR A 143 1.69 30.82 -25.51
N SER A 144 2.68 31.02 -26.35
CA SER A 144 3.87 31.85 -26.05
C SER A 144 3.52 33.32 -25.89
N ALA A 145 2.59 33.86 -26.69
CA ALA A 145 2.18 35.27 -26.63
C ALA A 145 1.28 35.59 -25.43
N ALA A 146 0.59 34.59 -24.83
CA ALA A 146 -0.42 34.78 -23.79
C ALA A 146 0.21 35.13 -22.41
N ASP A 147 -0.47 35.99 -21.63
CA ASP A 147 -0.12 36.32 -20.24
C ASP A 147 -0.70 35.33 -19.25
N ALA A 148 -1.83 34.68 -19.61
CA ALA A 148 -2.45 33.63 -18.81
C ALA A 148 -3.13 32.59 -19.71
N CYS A 149 -3.24 31.37 -19.19
CA CYS A 149 -4.08 30.32 -19.76
C CYS A 149 -5.17 29.94 -18.74
N ILE A 150 -6.40 29.79 -19.22
CA ILE A 150 -7.53 29.45 -18.37
C ILE A 150 -8.19 28.15 -18.81
N ILE A 151 -8.24 27.18 -17.90
CA ILE A 151 -8.80 25.84 -18.08
C ILE A 151 -9.90 25.61 -17.06
N THR A 152 -11.13 25.53 -17.53
CA THR A 152 -12.34 25.45 -16.71
C THR A 152 -13.08 24.12 -16.85
N SER A 153 -12.35 23.06 -17.16
CA SER A 153 -12.97 21.74 -17.33
C SER A 153 -13.71 21.33 -16.05
N THR A 154 -14.97 20.92 -16.20
CA THR A 154 -15.80 20.40 -15.09
C THR A 154 -15.50 18.93 -14.80
N ARG A 155 -14.82 18.25 -15.73
CA ARG A 155 -14.36 16.86 -15.60
C ARG A 155 -13.26 16.59 -16.63
N ASP A 156 -12.05 16.29 -16.16
CA ASP A 156 -10.94 15.97 -17.04
C ASP A 156 -9.95 15.02 -16.34
N GLY A 157 -9.68 13.87 -16.92
CA GLY A 157 -8.74 12.89 -16.35
C GLY A 157 -7.30 13.39 -16.35
N MET A 158 -6.87 14.01 -17.47
CA MET A 158 -5.56 14.63 -17.61
C MET A 158 -5.61 15.72 -18.69
N ASN A 159 -5.46 16.97 -18.28
CA ASN A 159 -5.48 18.09 -19.22
C ASN A 159 -4.07 18.35 -19.76
N LEU A 160 -3.83 18.05 -21.03
CA LEU A 160 -2.53 18.27 -21.68
C LEU A 160 -2.30 19.72 -22.11
N VAL A 161 -3.37 20.49 -22.35
CA VAL A 161 -3.27 21.93 -22.70
C VAL A 161 -2.51 22.70 -21.63
N SER A 162 -2.70 22.37 -20.37
CA SER A 162 -1.94 22.95 -19.24
C SER A 162 -0.43 22.70 -19.37
N TYR A 163 -0.04 21.49 -19.73
CA TYR A 163 1.37 21.10 -19.94
C TYR A 163 1.96 21.80 -21.15
N GLU A 164 1.22 21.85 -22.26
CA GLU A 164 1.62 22.52 -23.50
C GLU A 164 1.86 24.02 -23.29
N TYR A 165 0.93 24.68 -22.59
CA TYR A 165 1.04 26.07 -22.23
C TYR A 165 2.31 26.34 -21.41
N ILE A 166 2.54 25.56 -20.35
CA ILE A 166 3.71 25.72 -19.48
C ILE A 166 5.01 25.60 -20.29
N CYS A 167 5.10 24.64 -21.22
CA CYS A 167 6.28 24.47 -22.08
C CYS A 167 6.56 25.70 -22.97
N CYS A 168 5.52 26.43 -23.37
CA CYS A 168 5.65 27.61 -24.22
C CYS A 168 5.92 28.91 -23.44
N GLN A 169 5.90 28.89 -22.11
CA GLN A 169 5.96 30.07 -21.25
C GLN A 169 7.33 30.34 -20.64
N ARG A 170 8.40 29.77 -21.17
CA ARG A 170 9.74 29.82 -20.60
C ARG A 170 10.31 31.26 -20.49
N GLU A 171 9.91 32.16 -21.38
CA GLU A 171 10.40 33.55 -21.38
C GLU A 171 9.44 34.51 -20.70
N LYS A 172 8.14 34.28 -20.82
CA LYS A 172 7.10 35.21 -20.36
C LYS A 172 6.56 34.87 -18.96
N HIS A 173 6.72 33.63 -18.52
CA HIS A 173 6.24 33.12 -17.21
C HIS A 173 4.75 33.37 -16.97
N GLY A 174 3.91 33.17 -18.00
CA GLY A 174 2.46 33.38 -17.89
C GLY A 174 1.80 32.51 -16.84
N VAL A 175 0.66 32.98 -16.35
CA VAL A 175 -0.08 32.34 -15.26
C VAL A 175 -1.01 31.24 -15.78
N LEU A 176 -1.07 30.09 -15.10
CA LEU A 176 -2.04 29.04 -15.37
C LEU A 176 -3.16 29.08 -14.35
N ILE A 177 -4.42 29.28 -14.82
CA ILE A 177 -5.65 29.08 -14.05
C ILE A 177 -6.19 27.72 -14.41
N LEU A 178 -6.33 26.82 -13.43
CA LEU A 178 -6.59 25.40 -13.66
C LEU A 178 -7.72 24.90 -12.78
N SER A 179 -8.71 24.25 -13.39
CA SER A 179 -9.79 23.61 -12.65
C SER A 179 -9.30 22.48 -11.73
N GLU A 180 -9.81 22.47 -10.50
CA GLU A 180 -9.58 21.38 -9.53
C GLU A 180 -10.07 20.01 -10.00
N PHE A 181 -11.02 19.97 -10.95
CA PHE A 181 -11.57 18.74 -11.53
C PHE A 181 -10.73 18.16 -12.67
N THR A 182 -9.51 18.65 -12.87
CA THR A 182 -8.53 18.06 -13.78
C THR A 182 -7.52 17.21 -13.00
N GLY A 183 -7.15 16.04 -13.51
CA GLY A 183 -6.09 15.23 -12.90
C GLY A 183 -4.74 15.95 -12.81
N ALA A 184 -4.49 16.88 -13.73
CA ALA A 184 -3.31 17.74 -13.74
C ALA A 184 -3.21 18.67 -12.50
N ALA A 185 -4.32 19.05 -11.89
CA ALA A 185 -4.36 19.95 -10.73
C ALA A 185 -3.63 19.37 -9.50
N GLN A 186 -3.57 18.05 -9.38
CA GLN A 186 -2.88 17.39 -8.27
C GLN A 186 -1.35 17.52 -8.33
N SER A 187 -0.80 17.76 -9.51
CA SER A 187 0.65 17.82 -9.73
C SER A 187 1.18 19.21 -10.06
N LEU A 188 0.37 20.08 -10.68
CA LEU A 188 0.80 21.41 -11.15
C LEU A 188 0.75 22.46 -10.04
N ASN A 189 1.56 22.28 -8.99
CA ASN A 189 1.67 23.17 -7.84
C ASN A 189 2.41 24.47 -8.25
N GLY A 190 1.66 25.50 -8.53
CA GLY A 190 2.11 26.82 -9.05
C GLY A 190 1.04 27.44 -9.93
N SER A 191 0.00 26.67 -10.29
CA SER A 191 -1.22 27.20 -10.93
C SER A 191 -2.19 27.75 -9.89
N ILE A 192 -3.05 28.67 -10.33
CA ILE A 192 -4.22 29.12 -9.56
C ILE A 192 -5.29 28.04 -9.74
N ILE A 193 -5.56 27.30 -8.68
CA ILE A 193 -6.57 26.21 -8.69
C ILE A 193 -7.95 26.83 -8.42
N VAL A 194 -8.95 26.45 -9.22
CA VAL A 194 -10.29 27.05 -9.17
C VAL A 194 -11.39 26.00 -9.32
N ASN A 195 -12.52 26.27 -8.70
CA ASN A 195 -13.75 25.54 -8.97
C ASN A 195 -14.50 26.20 -10.15
N PRO A 196 -14.65 25.53 -11.32
CA PRO A 196 -15.31 26.12 -12.48
C PRO A 196 -16.82 26.42 -12.27
N TRP A 197 -17.44 25.83 -11.26
CA TRP A 197 -18.83 26.11 -10.91
C TRP A 197 -18.98 27.36 -10.02
N ASN A 198 -17.88 27.84 -9.43
CA ASN A 198 -17.84 29.08 -8.64
C ASN A 198 -17.40 30.25 -9.52
N THR A 199 -18.36 30.94 -10.10
CA THR A 199 -18.09 32.06 -11.02
C THR A 199 -17.36 33.23 -10.34
N GLU A 200 -17.57 33.46 -9.04
CA GLU A 200 -16.90 34.51 -8.28
C GLU A 200 -15.41 34.19 -8.09
N GLU A 201 -15.09 32.94 -7.76
CA GLU A 201 -13.72 32.45 -7.65
C GLU A 201 -12.97 32.53 -8.98
N LEU A 202 -13.61 32.09 -10.08
CA LEU A 202 -13.07 32.26 -11.43
C LEU A 202 -12.80 33.74 -11.77
N THR A 203 -13.73 34.63 -11.42
CA THR A 203 -13.59 36.08 -11.64
C THR A 203 -12.40 36.64 -10.87
N SER A 204 -12.26 36.27 -9.60
CA SER A 204 -11.15 36.67 -8.74
C SER A 204 -9.80 36.13 -9.23
N SER A 205 -9.78 34.89 -9.74
CA SER A 205 -8.58 34.26 -10.28
C SER A 205 -8.10 34.91 -11.58
N ILE A 206 -9.01 35.40 -12.43
CA ILE A 206 -8.63 36.21 -13.59
C ILE A 206 -7.96 37.50 -13.13
N TYR A 207 -8.51 38.18 -12.12
CA TYR A 207 -7.91 39.39 -11.56
C TYR A 207 -6.52 39.10 -10.98
N GLU A 208 -6.38 38.06 -10.18
CA GLU A 208 -5.10 37.61 -9.62
C GLU A 208 -4.08 37.33 -10.72
N ALA A 209 -4.46 36.61 -11.78
CA ALA A 209 -3.56 36.26 -12.88
C ALA A 209 -3.03 37.48 -13.63
N VAL A 210 -3.87 38.49 -13.89
CA VAL A 210 -3.46 39.69 -14.66
C VAL A 210 -2.68 40.70 -13.81
N THR A 211 -2.80 40.64 -12.47
CA THR A 211 -2.13 41.52 -11.51
C THR A 211 -0.92 40.87 -10.82
N MET A 212 -0.68 39.59 -11.01
CA MET A 212 0.38 38.84 -10.33
C MET A 212 1.77 39.47 -10.60
N PRO A 213 2.59 39.70 -9.55
CA PRO A 213 3.94 40.23 -9.70
C PRO A 213 4.87 39.30 -10.50
N GLU A 214 5.77 39.86 -11.30
CA GLU A 214 6.67 39.07 -12.18
C GLU A 214 7.54 38.07 -11.40
N GLN A 215 8.01 38.43 -10.20
CA GLN A 215 8.77 37.50 -9.35
C GLN A 215 7.95 36.25 -8.96
N GLN A 216 6.68 36.46 -8.64
CA GLN A 216 5.77 35.34 -8.27
C GLN A 216 5.48 34.47 -9.49
N LYS A 217 5.26 35.08 -10.67
CA LYS A 217 5.08 34.35 -11.93
C LYS A 217 6.26 33.44 -12.24
N ALA A 218 7.50 34.01 -12.14
CA ALA A 218 8.72 33.26 -12.38
C ALA A 218 8.87 32.07 -11.43
N LEU A 219 8.66 32.26 -10.12
CA LEU A 219 8.72 31.21 -9.12
C LEU A 219 7.67 30.10 -9.37
N ASN A 220 6.46 30.49 -9.74
CA ASN A 220 5.39 29.54 -10.04
C ASN A 220 5.70 28.77 -11.33
N HIS A 221 6.16 29.46 -12.37
CA HIS A 221 6.53 28.85 -13.64
C HIS A 221 7.68 27.83 -13.46
N ASP A 222 8.71 28.14 -12.68
CA ASP A 222 9.81 27.21 -12.42
C ASP A 222 9.33 25.91 -11.78
N LYS A 223 8.40 25.99 -10.82
CA LYS A 223 7.78 24.81 -10.23
C LYS A 223 7.03 23.98 -11.27
N LEU A 224 6.19 24.63 -12.08
CA LEU A 224 5.38 23.99 -13.11
C LEU A 224 6.25 23.38 -14.22
N TYR A 225 7.26 24.11 -14.70
CA TYR A 225 8.15 23.66 -15.75
C TYR A 225 8.98 22.44 -15.34
N ASN A 226 9.46 22.41 -14.10
CA ASN A 226 10.18 21.25 -13.55
C ASN A 226 9.31 19.98 -13.53
N ILE A 227 8.02 20.10 -13.24
CA ILE A 227 7.10 18.96 -13.26
C ILE A 227 6.88 18.47 -14.69
N VAL A 228 6.58 19.39 -15.61
CA VAL A 228 6.26 19.04 -17.00
C VAL A 228 7.47 18.43 -17.72
N THR A 229 8.67 18.92 -17.45
CA THR A 229 9.91 18.39 -18.06
C THR A 229 10.37 17.08 -17.43
N LYS A 230 10.02 16.81 -16.19
CA LYS A 230 10.33 15.55 -15.49
C LYS A 230 9.36 14.43 -15.87
N TYR A 231 8.07 14.70 -15.86
CA TYR A 231 7.01 13.72 -16.10
C TYR A 231 6.52 13.78 -17.56
N THR A 232 7.41 13.41 -18.47
CA THR A 232 7.17 13.43 -19.92
C THR A 232 6.38 12.22 -20.41
N ALA A 233 5.96 12.23 -21.68
CA ALA A 233 5.36 11.05 -22.33
C ALA A 233 6.32 9.85 -22.33
N ALA A 234 7.63 10.08 -22.50
CA ALA A 234 8.63 9.01 -22.44
C ALA A 234 8.75 8.44 -21.01
N TYR A 235 8.72 9.30 -19.97
CA TYR A 235 8.66 8.86 -18.58
C TYR A 235 7.43 8.00 -18.30
N TRP A 236 6.25 8.44 -18.77
CA TRP A 236 5.00 7.69 -18.65
C TRP A 236 5.11 6.29 -19.26
N GLY A 237 5.57 6.19 -20.51
CA GLY A 237 5.73 4.91 -21.20
C GLY A 237 6.74 4.00 -20.50
N GLY A 238 7.90 4.53 -20.12
CA GLY A 238 8.92 3.79 -19.39
C GLY A 238 8.46 3.31 -18.01
N ASN A 239 7.67 4.12 -17.29
CA ASN A 239 7.11 3.75 -16.00
C ASN A 239 6.04 2.67 -16.13
N PHE A 240 5.16 2.78 -17.13
CA PHE A 240 4.16 1.76 -17.43
C PHE A 240 4.80 0.40 -17.76
N VAL A 241 5.82 0.40 -18.63
CA VAL A 241 6.51 -0.84 -19.02
C VAL A 241 7.24 -1.47 -17.84
N ARG A 242 7.93 -0.67 -17.02
CA ARG A 242 8.60 -1.19 -15.80
C ARG A 242 7.61 -1.81 -14.82
N GLU A 243 6.48 -1.15 -14.58
CA GLU A 243 5.48 -1.68 -13.67
C GLU A 243 4.82 -2.94 -14.24
N LEU A 244 4.57 -2.99 -15.55
CA LEU A 244 4.10 -4.19 -16.22
C LEU A 244 5.10 -5.34 -16.10
N GLN A 245 6.40 -5.08 -16.32
CA GLN A 245 7.46 -6.09 -16.15
C GLN A 245 7.51 -6.59 -14.71
N ARG A 246 7.47 -5.68 -13.71
CA ARG A 246 7.43 -6.05 -12.29
C ARG A 246 6.24 -6.95 -11.98
N VAL A 247 5.05 -6.59 -12.47
CA VAL A 247 3.85 -7.40 -12.27
C VAL A 247 3.97 -8.77 -12.96
N CYS A 248 4.53 -8.83 -14.18
CA CYS A 248 4.75 -10.09 -14.90
C CYS A 248 5.80 -10.97 -14.22
N GLU A 249 6.86 -10.39 -13.66
CA GLU A 249 7.91 -11.12 -12.93
C GLU A 249 7.40 -11.67 -11.59
N GLU A 250 6.56 -10.90 -10.89
CA GLU A 250 5.84 -11.36 -9.70
C GLU A 250 4.79 -12.45 -10.03
N PHE A 251 4.39 -12.55 -11.30
CA PHE A 251 3.26 -13.31 -11.79
C PHE A 251 3.63 -14.28 -12.92
N ASP A 252 4.60 -15.16 -12.73
CA ASP A 252 4.71 -16.30 -13.63
C ASP A 252 3.97 -17.53 -13.06
N PRO A 253 2.65 -17.70 -13.34
CA PRO A 253 1.90 -18.87 -12.89
C PRO A 253 2.42 -20.17 -13.53
N LYS A 254 3.34 -20.07 -14.51
CA LYS A 254 4.01 -21.23 -15.11
C LYS A 254 5.11 -21.79 -14.21
N LYS A 255 5.60 -21.02 -13.23
CA LYS A 255 6.61 -21.47 -12.26
C LYS A 255 6.01 -22.23 -11.08
N LEU A 256 4.71 -22.06 -10.78
CA LEU A 256 4.08 -22.72 -9.66
C LEU A 256 3.86 -24.21 -9.97
N LEU A 257 4.60 -25.07 -9.30
CA LEU A 257 4.57 -26.50 -9.53
C LEU A 257 3.52 -27.17 -8.63
N ARG A 258 2.80 -28.15 -9.20
CA ARG A 258 1.93 -29.00 -8.36
C ARG A 258 2.80 -29.86 -7.45
N LEU A 259 2.49 -29.88 -6.17
CA LEU A 259 3.19 -30.71 -5.20
C LEU A 259 2.94 -32.19 -5.52
N LYS A 260 4.01 -32.95 -5.74
CA LYS A 260 3.96 -34.40 -5.95
C LYS A 260 4.20 -35.09 -4.62
N ASN A 261 3.18 -35.83 -4.14
CA ASN A 261 3.24 -36.52 -2.85
C ASN A 261 4.47 -37.43 -2.74
N ASP A 262 4.74 -38.25 -3.76
CA ASP A 262 5.86 -39.20 -3.74
C ASP A 262 7.21 -38.50 -3.53
N THR A 263 7.43 -37.41 -4.25
CA THR A 263 8.67 -36.62 -4.13
C THR A 263 8.85 -35.99 -2.74
N LEU A 264 7.74 -35.51 -2.15
CA LEU A 264 7.79 -34.92 -0.80
C LEU A 264 7.98 -35.99 0.27
N VAL A 265 7.32 -37.13 0.12
CA VAL A 265 7.46 -38.31 1.01
C VAL A 265 8.89 -38.84 0.95
N ASP A 266 9.50 -38.93 -0.22
CA ASP A 266 10.89 -39.38 -0.37
C ASP A 266 11.87 -38.40 0.30
N LYS A 267 11.67 -37.08 0.13
CA LYS A 267 12.46 -36.07 0.84
C LYS A 267 12.31 -36.19 2.35
N PHE A 268 11.08 -36.34 2.82
CA PHE A 268 10.79 -36.49 4.25
C PHE A 268 11.44 -37.75 4.84
N ARG A 269 11.42 -38.89 4.10
CA ARG A 269 12.03 -40.14 4.49
C ARG A 269 13.57 -40.09 4.49
N SER A 270 14.15 -39.42 3.52
CA SER A 270 15.61 -39.30 3.39
C SER A 270 16.22 -38.32 4.41
N SER A 271 15.43 -37.47 5.02
CA SER A 271 15.87 -36.54 6.07
C SER A 271 16.18 -37.29 7.36
N ILE A 272 17.37 -37.08 7.91
CA ILE A 272 17.90 -37.80 9.09
C ILE A 272 17.75 -36.96 10.36
N SER A 273 17.85 -35.63 10.24
CA SER A 273 17.82 -34.69 11.36
C SER A 273 16.38 -34.21 11.68
N ARG A 274 16.27 -33.03 12.25
CA ARG A 274 14.96 -32.44 12.64
C ARG A 274 14.12 -32.11 11.43
N LYS A 275 12.80 -32.32 11.57
CA LYS A 275 11.77 -31.97 10.58
C LYS A 275 10.75 -31.06 11.23
N ILE A 276 10.45 -29.92 10.60
CA ILE A 276 9.44 -28.98 11.07
C ILE A 276 8.33 -28.87 10.03
N ILE A 277 7.08 -28.93 10.49
CA ILE A 277 5.89 -28.80 9.67
C ILE A 277 5.04 -27.66 10.21
N PHE A 278 4.87 -26.60 9.43
CA PHE A 278 3.95 -25.49 9.68
C PHE A 278 2.68 -25.68 8.86
N LEU A 279 1.54 -25.67 9.50
CA LEU A 279 0.24 -25.85 8.86
C LEU A 279 -0.68 -24.71 9.26
N ASP A 280 -1.26 -24.04 8.30
CA ASP A 280 -2.43 -23.21 8.55
C ASP A 280 -3.64 -24.09 8.81
N TYR A 281 -4.67 -23.52 9.42
CA TYR A 281 -5.84 -24.29 9.84
C TYR A 281 -7.05 -24.10 8.92
N ASP A 282 -7.61 -22.89 8.88
CA ASP A 282 -8.84 -22.60 8.13
C ASP A 282 -8.52 -22.47 6.64
N GLY A 283 -9.15 -23.32 5.80
CA GLY A 283 -8.85 -23.38 4.36
C GLY A 283 -7.71 -24.34 4.01
N THR A 284 -6.95 -24.83 5.00
CA THR A 284 -5.80 -25.73 4.81
C THR A 284 -6.05 -27.12 5.40
N LEU A 285 -6.32 -27.23 6.68
CA LEU A 285 -6.64 -28.49 7.36
C LEU A 285 -8.15 -28.73 7.46
N ASN A 286 -8.93 -27.67 7.40
CA ASN A 286 -10.37 -27.71 7.46
C ASN A 286 -10.96 -26.75 6.43
N ALA A 287 -12.14 -27.05 5.90
CA ALA A 287 -12.84 -26.14 5.01
C ALA A 287 -13.23 -24.85 5.75
N ASN A 288 -13.26 -23.73 5.04
CA ASN A 288 -13.70 -22.47 5.60
C ASN A 288 -15.18 -22.51 5.99
N HIS A 289 -15.49 -22.23 7.25
CA HIS A 289 -16.85 -22.16 7.77
C HIS A 289 -17.25 -20.72 8.07
N LYS A 290 -18.54 -20.40 7.86
CA LYS A 290 -19.08 -19.04 8.08
C LYS A 290 -19.07 -18.60 9.55
N LEU A 291 -19.13 -19.55 10.48
CA LEU A 291 -19.09 -19.27 11.93
C LEU A 291 -17.91 -19.99 12.56
N PRO A 292 -17.16 -19.32 13.44
CA PRO A 292 -15.98 -19.87 14.11
C PRO A 292 -16.24 -21.19 14.84
N GLU A 293 -17.41 -21.33 15.44
CA GLU A 293 -17.79 -22.48 16.29
C GLU A 293 -17.91 -23.79 15.52
N PHE A 294 -18.24 -23.74 14.22
CA PHE A 294 -18.40 -24.91 13.37
C PHE A 294 -17.12 -25.41 12.72
N SER A 295 -16.02 -24.69 12.90
CA SER A 295 -14.72 -25.01 12.30
C SER A 295 -13.92 -26.01 13.15
N ARG A 296 -14.56 -27.07 13.69
CA ARG A 296 -13.86 -28.09 14.48
C ARG A 296 -13.05 -29.03 13.58
N PRO A 297 -11.83 -29.45 14.01
CA PRO A 297 -11.06 -30.44 13.27
C PRO A 297 -11.77 -31.81 13.27
N THR A 298 -11.63 -32.51 12.15
CA THR A 298 -12.14 -33.89 12.06
C THR A 298 -11.25 -34.85 12.85
N ALA A 299 -11.82 -36.01 13.28
CA ALA A 299 -11.04 -37.04 13.95
C ALA A 299 -9.84 -37.53 13.12
N ALA A 300 -9.97 -37.56 11.79
CA ALA A 300 -8.89 -37.91 10.88
C ALA A 300 -7.73 -36.91 10.95
N VAL A 301 -7.99 -35.60 10.98
CA VAL A 301 -6.98 -34.56 11.14
C VAL A 301 -6.26 -34.72 12.47
N LEU A 302 -7.00 -34.86 13.57
CA LEU A 302 -6.42 -35.05 14.90
C LEU A 302 -5.52 -36.28 14.98
N SER A 303 -5.97 -37.41 14.41
CA SER A 303 -5.20 -38.66 14.35
C SER A 303 -3.88 -38.50 13.56
N MET A 304 -3.92 -37.85 12.38
CA MET A 304 -2.71 -37.58 11.57
C MET A 304 -1.74 -36.66 12.29
N LEU A 305 -2.22 -35.59 12.91
CA LEU A 305 -1.39 -34.67 13.68
C LEU A 305 -0.72 -35.36 14.87
N THR A 306 -1.45 -36.19 15.60
CA THR A 306 -0.92 -36.99 16.71
C THR A 306 0.14 -37.97 16.22
N ALA A 307 -0.10 -38.67 15.11
CA ALA A 307 0.82 -39.63 14.54
C ALA A 307 2.14 -38.96 14.09
N LEU A 308 2.06 -37.81 13.42
CA LEU A 308 3.25 -37.06 13.01
C LEU A 308 4.01 -36.51 14.22
N ASN A 309 3.30 -35.92 15.18
CA ASN A 309 3.95 -35.30 16.35
C ASN A 309 4.48 -36.33 17.36
N SER A 310 4.05 -37.60 17.33
CA SER A 310 4.60 -38.67 18.18
C SER A 310 6.02 -39.05 17.81
N ARG A 311 6.48 -38.74 16.58
CA ARG A 311 7.84 -39.04 16.12
C ARG A 311 8.84 -38.09 16.80
N PRO A 312 9.98 -38.57 17.27
CA PRO A 312 10.92 -37.77 18.07
C PRO A 312 11.58 -36.64 17.25
N ASP A 313 11.72 -36.83 15.95
CA ASP A 313 12.40 -35.93 15.00
C ASP A 313 11.45 -34.96 14.28
N VAL A 314 10.11 -35.10 14.40
CA VAL A 314 9.10 -34.31 13.68
C VAL A 314 8.38 -33.36 14.60
N TYR A 315 8.40 -32.07 14.33
CA TYR A 315 7.75 -31.03 15.10
C TYR A 315 6.66 -30.37 14.26
N VAL A 316 5.40 -30.54 14.67
CA VAL A 316 4.25 -30.00 13.96
C VAL A 316 3.74 -28.76 14.68
N TYR A 317 3.49 -27.69 13.93
CA TYR A 317 2.90 -26.44 14.41
C TYR A 317 1.67 -26.07 13.58
N ILE A 318 0.62 -25.63 14.26
CA ILE A 318 -0.56 -25.03 13.63
C ILE A 318 -0.48 -23.51 13.78
N LEU A 319 -0.48 -22.80 12.67
CA LEU A 319 -0.43 -21.33 12.60
C LEU A 319 -1.81 -20.81 12.23
N SER A 320 -2.56 -20.22 13.15
CA SER A 320 -3.95 -19.85 12.94
C SER A 320 -4.29 -18.43 13.39
N GLY A 321 -5.30 -17.83 12.76
CA GLY A 321 -5.94 -16.60 13.24
C GLY A 321 -6.91 -16.82 14.40
N ARG A 322 -7.19 -18.07 14.79
CA ARG A 322 -8.08 -18.41 15.90
C ARG A 322 -7.48 -18.01 17.25
N SER A 323 -8.37 -17.73 18.24
CA SER A 323 -7.95 -17.46 19.60
C SER A 323 -7.35 -18.70 20.29
N ARG A 324 -6.54 -18.47 21.32
CA ARG A 324 -5.94 -19.54 22.14
C ARG A 324 -6.99 -20.52 22.69
N TYR A 325 -8.15 -19.99 23.07
CA TYR A 325 -9.25 -20.80 23.62
C TYR A 325 -9.69 -21.91 22.66
N TYR A 326 -9.91 -21.58 21.36
CA TYR A 326 -10.32 -22.58 20.39
C TYR A 326 -9.20 -23.57 20.08
N LEU A 327 -7.97 -23.10 19.94
CA LEU A 327 -6.85 -23.97 19.61
C LEU A 327 -6.53 -24.93 20.75
N ASP A 328 -6.56 -24.50 22.00
CA ASP A 328 -6.39 -25.40 23.15
C ASP A 328 -7.51 -26.43 23.23
N LYS A 329 -8.76 -26.01 23.03
CA LYS A 329 -9.93 -26.91 23.07
C LYS A 329 -9.89 -27.98 21.98
N TRP A 330 -9.33 -27.65 20.81
CA TRP A 330 -9.35 -28.56 19.65
C TRP A 330 -8.12 -29.44 19.55
N PHE A 331 -6.97 -28.97 19.96
CA PHE A 331 -5.68 -29.63 19.70
C PHE A 331 -4.91 -30.06 20.96
N ALA A 332 -5.46 -29.87 22.16
CA ALA A 332 -4.77 -30.22 23.42
C ALA A 332 -4.23 -31.66 23.44
N GLU A 333 -5.02 -32.61 22.95
CA GLU A 333 -4.67 -34.03 22.97
C GLU A 333 -3.61 -34.42 21.91
N THR A 334 -3.41 -33.62 20.87
CA THR A 334 -2.45 -33.93 19.81
C THR A 334 -1.00 -33.61 20.21
N GLY A 335 -0.82 -32.76 21.21
CA GLY A 335 0.48 -32.32 21.71
C GLY A 335 1.31 -31.49 20.69
N VAL A 336 0.72 -31.01 19.60
CA VAL A 336 1.38 -30.17 18.58
C VAL A 336 1.67 -28.78 19.12
N GLY A 337 2.61 -28.08 18.51
CA GLY A 337 2.80 -26.65 18.73
C GLY A 337 1.66 -25.84 18.11
N LEU A 338 1.30 -24.73 18.74
CA LEU A 338 0.21 -23.87 18.31
C LEU A 338 0.66 -22.42 18.22
N SER A 339 0.17 -21.69 17.23
CA SER A 339 0.27 -20.25 17.16
C SER A 339 -1.11 -19.65 16.93
N ALA A 340 -1.52 -18.73 17.81
CA ALA A 340 -2.84 -18.12 17.88
C ALA A 340 -2.80 -16.65 17.44
N GLU A 341 -3.97 -16.15 17.01
CA GLU A 341 -4.17 -14.74 16.63
C GLU A 341 -3.11 -14.22 15.66
N HIS A 342 -2.86 -15.01 14.59
CA HIS A 342 -1.87 -14.71 13.55
C HIS A 342 -0.44 -14.47 14.06
N GLY A 343 -0.06 -15.11 15.16
CA GLY A 343 1.28 -15.04 15.69
C GLY A 343 1.43 -14.23 16.98
N CYS A 344 0.37 -13.61 17.49
CA CYS A 344 0.43 -12.89 18.77
C CYS A 344 0.85 -13.80 19.93
N PHE A 345 0.45 -15.07 19.85
CA PHE A 345 0.78 -16.08 20.85
C PHE A 345 1.27 -17.34 20.18
N TYR A 346 2.20 -18.06 20.82
CA TYR A 346 2.59 -19.39 20.40
C TYR A 346 2.94 -20.27 21.61
N LYS A 347 2.89 -21.59 21.41
CA LYS A 347 3.43 -22.59 22.35
C LYS A 347 4.09 -23.72 21.59
N HIS A 348 5.08 -24.32 22.18
CA HIS A 348 5.81 -25.44 21.58
C HIS A 348 5.08 -26.76 21.76
N PRO A 349 5.39 -27.77 20.90
CA PRO A 349 4.91 -29.15 21.11
C PRO A 349 5.26 -29.67 22.50
N ASN A 350 4.33 -30.40 23.12
CA ASN A 350 4.47 -30.90 24.49
C ASN A 350 5.78 -31.68 24.74
N LYS A 351 6.26 -32.40 23.73
CA LYS A 351 7.52 -33.19 23.82
C LYS A 351 8.81 -32.37 24.01
N LEU A 352 8.77 -31.06 23.75
CA LEU A 352 9.92 -30.17 23.97
C LEU A 352 10.02 -29.69 25.44
N GLY A 353 8.97 -29.93 26.23
CA GLY A 353 8.89 -29.51 27.61
C GLY A 353 8.65 -28.02 27.81
N PRO A 354 8.25 -27.60 29.00
CA PRO A 354 7.78 -26.25 29.29
C PRO A 354 8.90 -25.18 29.28
N LYS A 355 10.16 -25.58 29.31
CA LYS A 355 11.31 -24.67 29.36
C LYS A 355 11.99 -24.46 28.00
N PHE A 356 11.47 -25.09 26.95
CA PHE A 356 12.03 -24.93 25.60
C PHE A 356 11.77 -23.52 25.05
N GLY A 357 12.78 -22.91 24.46
CA GLY A 357 12.71 -21.52 23.95
C GLY A 357 12.99 -20.45 24.98
N MET A 358 13.19 -20.82 26.26
CA MET A 358 13.63 -19.87 27.29
C MET A 358 15.12 -19.59 27.17
N GLY A 359 15.50 -18.32 27.26
CA GLY A 359 16.90 -17.91 27.31
C GLY A 359 17.64 -18.50 28.55
N GLU A 360 18.98 -18.54 28.49
CA GLU A 360 19.79 -19.17 29.54
C GLU A 360 19.64 -18.49 30.91
N LEU A 361 19.36 -17.19 30.92
CA LEU A 361 19.13 -16.41 32.14
C LEU A 361 17.79 -16.77 32.81
N GLU A 362 16.73 -16.96 32.00
CA GLU A 362 15.40 -17.34 32.46
C GLU A 362 15.35 -18.78 32.96
N ARG A 363 16.15 -19.70 32.36
CA ARG A 363 16.30 -21.07 32.85
C ARG A 363 16.92 -21.14 34.25
N ARG A 364 17.85 -20.22 34.56
CA ARG A 364 18.48 -20.13 35.91
C ARG A 364 17.49 -19.61 36.96
N VAL A 365 16.70 -18.60 36.62
CA VAL A 365 15.68 -18.05 37.54
C VAL A 365 14.62 -19.09 37.86
N SER A 366 14.14 -19.85 36.90
CA SER A 366 13.15 -20.92 37.12
C SER A 366 13.70 -22.17 37.82
N ALA A 367 15.02 -22.35 37.85
CA ALA A 367 15.67 -23.44 38.56
C ALA A 367 15.86 -23.14 40.07
N VAL A 368 15.90 -21.84 40.45
CA VAL A 368 16.02 -21.41 41.84
C VAL A 368 14.70 -21.57 42.60
N ASP A 369 13.55 -21.43 41.91
CA ASP A 369 12.23 -21.51 42.55
C ASP A 369 11.76 -22.95 42.91
N LEU A 370 12.55 -23.97 42.61
CA LEU A 370 12.15 -25.37 42.85
C LEU A 370 12.82 -26.03 44.05
N ASN A 371 13.78 -25.37 44.73
CA ASN A 371 14.57 -26.02 45.79
C ASN A 371 14.56 -25.36 47.16
N ASP A 372 13.80 -24.28 47.41
CA ASP A 372 13.71 -23.70 48.74
C ASP A 372 12.25 -23.68 49.25
N SER A 373 11.94 -24.68 50.04
CA SER A 373 10.91 -24.63 51.05
C SER A 373 11.40 -23.72 52.20
N GLU A 374 10.58 -22.69 52.51
CA GLU A 374 10.71 -21.77 53.65
C GLU A 374 11.52 -20.47 53.44
N VAL A 375 10.95 -19.54 52.65
CA VAL A 375 11.14 -18.10 52.89
C VAL A 375 9.77 -17.41 52.78
N PRO A 376 9.33 -16.58 53.73
CA PRO A 376 8.03 -15.93 53.68
C PRO A 376 7.96 -14.95 52.49
N VAL A 377 7.01 -15.14 51.63
CA VAL A 377 6.73 -14.26 50.48
C VAL A 377 6.30 -12.89 51.01
N PRO A 378 6.99 -11.80 50.65
CA PRO A 378 6.51 -10.46 51.01
C PRO A 378 5.21 -10.16 50.25
N PRO A 379 4.26 -9.42 50.84
CA PRO A 379 2.95 -9.19 50.25
C PRO A 379 3.08 -8.47 48.91
N ARG A 380 2.24 -8.87 47.97
CA ARG A 380 2.16 -8.39 46.58
C ARG A 380 2.29 -6.87 46.37
N TYR A 381 1.98 -6.10 47.41
CA TYR A 381 2.05 -4.63 47.45
C TYR A 381 3.47 -4.06 47.34
N ILE A 382 4.49 -4.79 47.80
CA ILE A 382 5.89 -4.30 47.80
C ILE A 382 6.52 -4.46 46.42
N ILE A 383 6.12 -5.46 45.65
CA ILE A 383 6.62 -5.69 44.28
C ILE A 383 6.10 -4.62 43.30
N GLU A 384 4.84 -4.18 43.46
CA GLU A 384 4.27 -3.09 42.65
C GLU A 384 4.91 -1.72 42.97
N VAL A 385 5.26 -1.46 44.22
CA VAL A 385 5.92 -0.21 44.64
C VAL A 385 7.37 -0.14 44.12
N ILE A 386 8.10 -1.25 44.10
CA ILE A 386 9.48 -1.29 43.58
C ILE A 386 9.48 -1.15 42.04
N CYS A 387 8.54 -1.77 41.34
CA CYS A 387 8.36 -1.58 39.88
C CYS A 387 7.93 -0.15 39.53
N GLY A 388 7.11 0.49 40.36
CA GLY A 388 6.68 1.88 40.17
C GLY A 388 7.82 2.89 40.39
N LEU A 389 8.66 2.68 41.39
CA LEU A 389 9.80 3.55 41.73
C LEU A 389 10.93 3.45 40.69
N THR A 390 11.22 2.29 40.15
CA THR A 390 12.21 2.13 39.06
C THR A 390 11.72 2.79 37.76
N LYS A 391 10.43 2.73 37.42
CA LYS A 391 9.84 3.46 36.27
C LYS A 391 9.89 4.99 36.46
N PHE A 392 9.74 5.48 37.69
CA PHE A 392 9.80 6.92 37.99
C PHE A 392 11.24 7.45 37.94
N LEU A 393 12.22 6.72 38.44
CA LEU A 393 13.64 7.10 38.39
C LEU A 393 14.22 7.02 36.98
N PHE A 394 13.75 6.10 36.12
CA PHE A 394 14.15 6.02 34.73
C PHE A 394 13.59 7.18 33.89
N ARG A 395 12.42 7.72 34.26
CA ARG A 395 11.81 8.88 33.56
C ARG A 395 12.46 10.23 33.94
N LEU A 396 13.09 10.34 35.10
CA LEU A 396 13.83 11.53 35.53
C LEU A 396 15.27 11.61 35.03
N SER A 397 15.81 10.49 34.51
CA SER A 397 17.17 10.42 33.93
C SER A 397 17.25 10.78 32.44
N MET A 398 16.12 11.01 31.78
CA MET A 398 16.06 11.24 30.31
C MET A 398 15.84 12.71 29.90
N THR A 399 16.10 13.66 30.81
CA THR A 399 16.15 15.10 30.42
C THR A 399 17.58 15.60 30.46
N GLY A 400 18.32 15.34 29.40
CA GLY A 400 19.68 15.89 29.30
C GLY A 400 20.41 15.43 28.04
N SER A 401 20.53 16.36 27.08
CA SER A 401 21.49 16.44 25.98
C SER A 401 21.39 15.44 24.80
N VAL A 402 21.01 16.03 23.67
CA VAL A 402 21.15 15.52 22.30
C VAL A 402 22.65 15.51 21.95
N SER A 403 23.18 14.37 21.53
CA SER A 403 24.31 14.27 20.61
C SER A 403 24.05 13.14 19.64
N SER A 404 24.13 13.50 18.37
CA SER A 404 24.05 12.65 17.20
C SER A 404 25.16 11.60 17.19
N ASP A 405 24.80 10.33 17.12
CA ASP A 405 25.61 9.35 16.41
C ASP A 405 24.72 8.21 15.90
N THR A 406 24.77 8.06 14.61
CA THR A 406 24.12 7.03 13.80
C THR A 406 24.86 5.71 13.92
N SER A 407 24.22 4.70 14.49
CA SER A 407 24.52 3.29 14.20
C SER A 407 23.24 2.48 14.38
N ASP A 408 22.62 2.11 13.25
CA ASP A 408 21.54 1.15 13.17
C ASP A 408 22.04 -0.23 13.66
N ASP A 409 21.63 -0.64 14.82
CA ASP A 409 21.51 -2.05 15.20
C ASP A 409 20.36 -2.22 16.18
N SER A 410 19.12 -2.13 15.66
CA SER A 410 17.92 -2.43 16.42
C SER A 410 17.61 -3.92 16.37
N SER A 411 18.38 -4.72 17.11
CA SER A 411 17.91 -6.03 17.57
C SER A 411 16.87 -5.79 18.67
N ILE A 412 15.59 -5.82 18.29
CA ILE A 412 14.47 -5.78 19.24
C ILE A 412 14.49 -7.11 20.01
N ASP A 413 15.01 -7.07 21.22
CA ASP A 413 15.06 -8.21 22.16
C ASP A 413 13.69 -8.29 22.86
N TYR A 414 12.79 -9.13 22.32
CA TYR A 414 11.47 -9.37 22.90
C TYR A 414 11.61 -10.18 24.19
N LYS A 415 11.27 -9.61 25.33
CA LYS A 415 11.16 -10.35 26.60
C LYS A 415 9.94 -11.27 26.54
N LYS A 416 10.17 -12.58 26.49
CA LYS A 416 9.14 -13.60 26.43
C LYS A 416 8.44 -13.78 27.78
N LYS A 417 7.14 -13.56 27.84
CA LYS A 417 6.30 -13.78 29.01
C LYS A 417 5.53 -15.09 28.85
N ILE A 418 5.84 -16.11 29.68
CA ILE A 418 5.18 -17.42 29.63
C ILE A 418 4.00 -17.42 30.63
N SER A 419 2.80 -17.81 30.13
CA SER A 419 1.64 -18.05 30.97
C SER A 419 1.70 -19.44 31.62
N SER A 420 0.95 -19.65 32.71
CA SER A 420 0.80 -20.95 33.37
C SER A 420 0.29 -22.08 32.43
N SER A 421 -0.29 -21.73 31.28
CA SER A 421 -0.75 -22.65 30.24
C SER A 421 0.30 -23.00 29.17
N GLY A 422 1.55 -22.52 29.32
CA GLY A 422 2.66 -22.76 28.39
C GLY A 422 2.64 -21.88 27.12
N TRP A 423 1.72 -20.92 27.02
CA TRP A 423 1.69 -19.96 25.93
C TRP A 423 2.72 -18.83 26.14
N ILE A 424 3.39 -18.48 25.07
CA ILE A 424 4.37 -17.42 25.00
C ILE A 424 3.75 -16.28 24.17
N ALA A 425 3.69 -15.07 24.73
CA ALA A 425 3.27 -13.89 23.99
C ALA A 425 4.47 -13.31 23.23
N LEU A 426 4.27 -12.99 21.96
CA LEU A 426 5.25 -12.24 21.14
C LEU A 426 5.11 -10.73 21.30
N VAL A 427 4.12 -10.30 22.07
CA VAL A 427 3.75 -8.90 22.25
C VAL A 427 3.98 -8.53 23.71
N ASP A 428 4.98 -7.73 24.01
CA ASP A 428 5.33 -7.42 25.40
C ASP A 428 4.46 -6.33 26.05
N GLU A 429 3.96 -5.37 25.36
CA GLU A 429 2.94 -4.39 25.79
C GLU A 429 2.27 -3.83 24.55
N VAL A 430 1.21 -4.50 24.08
CA VAL A 430 0.38 -3.91 23.04
C VAL A 430 -0.45 -2.81 23.64
N ASP A 431 -0.31 -1.61 23.14
CA ASP A 431 -1.30 -0.58 23.38
C ASP A 431 -2.63 -1.00 22.73
N LEU A 432 -3.54 -1.52 23.54
CA LEU A 432 -4.87 -1.94 23.12
C LEU A 432 -5.86 -0.77 23.06
N SER A 433 -5.43 0.46 23.31
CA SER A 433 -6.27 1.67 23.28
C SER A 433 -6.96 1.89 21.93
N TYR A 434 -6.36 1.37 20.84
CA TYR A 434 -6.99 1.40 19.53
C TYR A 434 -8.34 0.68 19.51
N ARG A 435 -8.55 -0.37 20.33
CA ARG A 435 -9.78 -1.15 20.40
C ARG A 435 -10.96 -0.28 20.86
N ASP A 436 -10.73 0.51 21.90
CA ASP A 436 -11.77 1.39 22.46
C ASP A 436 -12.11 2.54 21.49
N THR A 437 -11.11 3.02 20.77
CA THR A 437 -11.29 4.06 19.74
C THR A 437 -12.11 3.55 18.56
N ILE A 438 -11.93 2.29 18.15
CA ILE A 438 -12.52 1.74 16.92
C ILE A 438 -13.84 1.02 17.16
N ARG A 439 -14.06 0.47 18.35
CA ARG A 439 -15.29 -0.27 18.69
C ARG A 439 -16.58 0.47 18.32
N PRO A 440 -16.73 1.78 18.58
CA PRO A 440 -17.94 2.52 18.18
C PRO A 440 -18.13 2.54 16.66
N LEU A 441 -17.04 2.65 15.90
CA LEU A 441 -17.10 2.63 14.43
C LEU A 441 -17.50 1.23 13.91
N LEU A 442 -16.89 0.16 14.41
CA LEU A 442 -17.26 -1.21 14.05
C LEU A 442 -18.72 -1.50 14.40
N GLN A 443 -19.20 -1.03 15.57
CA GLN A 443 -20.59 -1.18 15.97
C GLN A 443 -21.53 -0.44 15.01
N HIS A 444 -21.20 0.78 14.60
CA HIS A 444 -21.98 1.55 13.63
C HIS A 444 -22.15 0.80 12.30
N TYR A 445 -21.07 0.18 11.79
CA TYR A 445 -21.15 -0.61 10.56
C TYR A 445 -21.91 -1.93 10.78
N THR A 446 -21.77 -2.54 11.95
CA THR A 446 -22.53 -3.75 12.30
C THR A 446 -24.02 -3.51 12.34
N ASP A 447 -24.46 -2.42 12.95
CA ASP A 447 -25.88 -2.06 13.05
C ASP A 447 -26.51 -1.77 11.67
N ARG A 448 -25.70 -1.30 10.71
CA ARG A 448 -26.13 -0.98 9.33
C ARG A 448 -26.03 -2.17 8.37
N THR A 449 -25.34 -3.22 8.75
CA THR A 449 -25.07 -4.39 7.88
C THR A 449 -25.65 -5.65 8.49
N PRO A 450 -26.94 -5.95 8.26
CA PRO A 450 -27.59 -7.13 8.79
C PRO A 450 -26.84 -8.42 8.44
N GLY A 451 -26.57 -9.25 9.45
CA GLY A 451 -25.79 -10.48 9.31
C GLY A 451 -24.28 -10.32 9.58
N SER A 452 -23.80 -9.09 9.76
CA SER A 452 -22.42 -8.86 10.23
C SER A 452 -22.33 -8.93 11.76
N PHE A 453 -21.13 -9.21 12.27
CA PHE A 453 -20.84 -9.19 13.71
C PHE A 453 -19.37 -8.91 13.99
N ILE A 454 -19.09 -8.49 15.22
CA ILE A 454 -17.73 -8.25 15.71
C ILE A 454 -17.27 -9.44 16.54
N GLU A 455 -16.12 -10.03 16.20
CA GLU A 455 -15.41 -11.00 17.02
C GLU A 455 -14.28 -10.30 17.76
N GLU A 456 -14.38 -10.24 19.09
CA GLU A 456 -13.30 -9.73 19.93
C GLU A 456 -12.41 -10.88 20.40
N LYS A 457 -11.16 -10.88 19.94
CA LYS A 457 -10.12 -11.80 20.41
C LYS A 457 -9.31 -11.13 21.55
N GLU A 458 -8.27 -11.76 22.04
CA GLU A 458 -7.48 -11.19 23.15
C GLU A 458 -6.74 -9.91 22.73
N ILE A 459 -6.19 -9.88 21.51
CA ILE A 459 -5.47 -8.75 20.92
C ILE A 459 -6.22 -8.19 19.73
N ASN A 460 -6.63 -9.05 18.79
CA ASN A 460 -7.20 -8.66 17.51
C ASN A 460 -8.71 -8.40 17.60
N LEU A 461 -9.21 -7.51 16.73
CA LEU A 461 -10.63 -7.32 16.47
C LEU A 461 -10.93 -7.78 15.05
N THR A 462 -12.01 -8.52 14.84
CA THR A 462 -12.42 -8.96 13.51
C THR A 462 -13.88 -8.62 13.26
N TRP A 463 -14.17 -7.88 12.20
CA TRP A 463 -15.51 -7.66 11.73
C TRP A 463 -15.86 -8.66 10.63
N HIS A 464 -16.89 -9.45 10.86
CA HIS A 464 -17.36 -10.49 9.96
C HIS A 464 -18.59 -10.02 9.19
N TYR A 465 -18.57 -10.15 7.86
CA TYR A 465 -19.71 -9.82 6.99
C TYR A 465 -20.13 -10.99 6.06
N GLY A 466 -19.64 -12.19 6.35
CA GLY A 466 -19.91 -13.38 5.53
C GLY A 466 -21.38 -13.83 5.49
N ASN A 467 -22.20 -13.43 6.47
CA ASN A 467 -23.63 -13.69 6.54
C ASN A 467 -24.50 -12.52 6.08
N ALA A 468 -23.88 -11.39 5.73
CA ALA A 468 -24.57 -10.23 5.15
C ALA A 468 -24.86 -10.46 3.65
N ASP A 469 -25.68 -9.58 3.06
CA ASP A 469 -25.81 -9.55 1.61
C ASP A 469 -24.43 -9.41 0.93
N PRO A 470 -24.10 -10.22 -0.06
CA PRO A 470 -22.74 -10.27 -0.62
C PRO A 470 -22.25 -8.95 -1.23
N GLU A 471 -23.13 -8.22 -1.92
CA GLU A 471 -22.75 -6.94 -2.57
C GLU A 471 -22.69 -5.83 -1.53
N PHE A 472 -23.74 -5.71 -0.72
CA PHE A 472 -23.81 -4.67 0.32
C PHE A 472 -22.73 -4.87 1.39
N GLY A 473 -22.51 -6.11 1.86
CA GLY A 473 -21.45 -6.43 2.83
C GLY A 473 -20.05 -6.12 2.31
N SER A 474 -19.78 -6.40 1.03
CA SER A 474 -18.49 -6.09 0.40
C SER A 474 -18.29 -4.58 0.24
N TRP A 475 -19.33 -3.85 -0.11
CA TRP A 475 -19.29 -2.39 -0.19
C TRP A 475 -19.05 -1.75 1.18
N GLN A 476 -19.79 -2.19 2.20
CA GLN A 476 -19.59 -1.73 3.59
C GLN A 476 -18.18 -2.05 4.11
N ALA A 477 -17.63 -3.22 3.77
CA ALA A 477 -16.25 -3.59 4.14
C ALA A 477 -15.21 -2.67 3.50
N ALA A 478 -15.38 -2.33 2.23
CA ALA A 478 -14.49 -1.41 1.53
C ALA A 478 -14.52 0.01 2.13
N ASP A 479 -15.71 0.51 2.43
CA ASP A 479 -15.89 1.83 3.06
C ASP A 479 -15.33 1.84 4.49
N LEU A 480 -15.62 0.81 5.28
CA LEU A 480 -15.07 0.63 6.63
C LEU A 480 -13.53 0.56 6.61
N GLN A 481 -12.94 -0.17 5.65
CA GLN A 481 -11.50 -0.26 5.51
C GLN A 481 -10.85 1.10 5.32
N VAL A 482 -11.37 1.93 4.40
CA VAL A 482 -10.86 3.28 4.14
C VAL A 482 -10.93 4.16 5.39
N ASN A 483 -12.04 4.10 6.12
CA ASN A 483 -12.22 4.88 7.35
C ASN A 483 -11.27 4.42 8.46
N LEU A 484 -11.08 3.11 8.64
CA LEU A 484 -10.16 2.54 9.61
C LEU A 484 -8.70 2.88 9.29
N GLU A 485 -8.25 2.74 8.05
CA GLU A 485 -6.90 3.10 7.62
C GLU A 485 -6.60 4.58 7.89
N LYS A 486 -7.60 5.45 7.72
CA LYS A 486 -7.49 6.88 7.99
C LYS A 486 -7.35 7.19 9.49
N ILE A 487 -8.18 6.55 10.33
CA ILE A 487 -8.15 6.74 11.79
C ILE A 487 -6.87 6.15 12.38
N LEU A 488 -6.44 4.99 11.90
CA LEU A 488 -5.29 4.26 12.42
C LEU A 488 -3.94 4.67 11.80
N SER A 489 -3.94 5.65 10.89
CA SER A 489 -2.72 6.07 10.15
C SER A 489 -1.53 6.43 11.04
N HIS A 490 -1.77 6.82 12.29
CA HIS A 490 -0.75 7.16 13.29
C HIS A 490 -0.54 6.09 14.37
N MET A 491 -1.22 4.95 14.26
CA MET A 491 -1.11 3.84 15.21
C MET A 491 -0.39 2.65 14.54
N ALA A 492 0.34 1.88 15.33
CA ALA A 492 1.01 0.67 14.85
C ALA A 492 0.02 -0.51 14.70
N VAL A 493 -1.08 -0.27 13.98
CA VAL A 493 -2.16 -1.24 13.74
C VAL A 493 -2.41 -1.37 12.24
N SER A 494 -2.54 -2.59 11.76
CA SER A 494 -2.84 -2.92 10.38
C SER A 494 -4.29 -3.35 10.20
N VAL A 495 -4.92 -2.90 9.13
CA VAL A 495 -6.26 -3.32 8.70
C VAL A 495 -6.11 -4.33 7.58
N ILE A 496 -6.59 -5.54 7.76
CA ILE A 496 -6.41 -6.64 6.83
C ILE A 496 -7.75 -7.17 6.36
N LEU A 497 -7.95 -7.13 5.05
CA LEU A 497 -9.13 -7.72 4.41
C LEU A 497 -8.87 -9.22 4.19
N GLY A 498 -9.66 -10.06 4.90
CA GLY A 498 -9.68 -11.51 4.75
C GLY A 498 -10.85 -11.99 3.87
N ASN A 499 -11.12 -13.28 3.91
CA ASN A 499 -12.27 -13.86 3.21
C ASN A 499 -13.57 -13.51 3.95
N LYS A 500 -14.25 -12.44 3.50
CA LYS A 500 -15.46 -11.87 4.12
C LYS A 500 -15.27 -11.44 5.58
N THR A 501 -14.07 -11.02 5.92
CA THR A 501 -13.69 -10.51 7.23
C THR A 501 -12.79 -9.30 7.07
N LEU A 502 -12.86 -8.39 8.02
CA LEU A 502 -11.92 -7.28 8.16
C LEU A 502 -11.31 -7.35 9.55
N GLU A 503 -10.00 -7.58 9.60
CA GLU A 503 -9.26 -7.81 10.84
C GLU A 503 -8.32 -6.67 11.15
N LEU A 504 -8.29 -6.27 12.42
CA LEU A 504 -7.40 -5.26 12.97
C LEU A 504 -6.41 -5.93 13.92
N ARG A 505 -5.13 -5.72 13.66
CA ARG A 505 -4.06 -6.32 14.48
C ARG A 505 -2.83 -5.41 14.54
N PRO A 506 -1.95 -5.58 15.53
CA PRO A 506 -0.66 -4.88 15.58
C PRO A 506 0.17 -5.12 14.31
N SER A 507 0.78 -4.06 13.77
CA SER A 507 1.52 -4.12 12.50
C SER A 507 2.83 -4.91 12.60
N SER A 508 3.38 -5.04 13.81
CA SER A 508 4.69 -5.69 14.05
C SER A 508 4.63 -7.20 14.10
N ILE A 509 3.42 -7.80 14.12
CA ILE A 509 3.24 -9.24 14.36
C ILE A 509 2.38 -9.86 13.28
N ASP A 510 2.89 -10.96 12.73
CA ASP A 510 2.21 -11.82 11.78
C ASP A 510 2.66 -13.29 11.94
N LYS A 511 2.06 -14.19 11.17
CA LYS A 511 2.44 -15.61 11.17
C LYS A 511 3.92 -15.83 10.82
N GLY A 512 4.51 -14.96 9.97
CA GLY A 512 5.92 -15.01 9.60
C GLY A 512 6.83 -14.68 10.77
N ALA A 513 6.51 -13.65 11.55
CA ALA A 513 7.24 -13.30 12.77
C ALA A 513 7.20 -14.45 13.81
N ALA A 514 6.04 -15.10 13.97
CA ALA A 514 5.92 -16.27 14.83
C ALA A 514 6.77 -17.45 14.33
N ALA A 515 6.70 -17.78 13.05
CA ALA A 515 7.52 -18.84 12.46
C ALA A 515 9.02 -18.55 12.64
N LYS A 516 9.45 -17.31 12.39
CA LYS A 516 10.84 -16.87 12.59
C LYS A 516 11.30 -17.04 14.03
N THR A 517 10.45 -16.70 15.00
CA THR A 517 10.76 -16.85 16.42
C THR A 517 10.84 -18.33 16.81
N ILE A 518 9.91 -19.15 16.35
CA ILE A 518 9.93 -20.61 16.57
C ILE A 518 11.24 -21.20 16.02
N LEU A 519 11.67 -20.83 14.81
CA LEU A 519 12.93 -21.31 14.23
C LEU A 519 14.15 -20.88 15.05
N LYS A 520 14.16 -19.65 15.59
CA LYS A 520 15.22 -19.18 16.51
C LYS A 520 15.26 -20.00 17.79
N ASP A 521 14.12 -20.40 18.34
CA ASP A 521 14.04 -21.22 19.55
C ASP A 521 14.65 -22.62 19.35
N PHE A 522 14.65 -23.12 18.12
CA PHE A 522 15.39 -24.33 17.73
C PHE A 522 16.90 -24.11 17.56
N GLY A 523 17.40 -22.89 17.77
CA GLY A 523 18.82 -22.56 17.58
C GLY A 523 19.27 -22.49 16.13
N LEU A 524 18.34 -22.31 15.19
CA LEU A 524 18.66 -22.20 13.78
C LEU A 524 19.22 -20.81 13.46
N HIS A 525 20.41 -20.76 12.86
CA HIS A 525 20.99 -19.52 12.35
C HIS A 525 20.31 -19.15 11.04
N LEU A 526 19.48 -18.11 11.07
CA LEU A 526 18.83 -17.56 9.89
C LEU A 526 19.85 -16.82 9.02
N LEU A 527 19.83 -17.06 7.71
CA LEU A 527 20.70 -16.37 6.75
C LEU A 527 20.39 -14.86 6.78
N LYS A 528 21.41 -14.03 6.97
CA LYS A 528 21.26 -12.57 6.78
C LYS A 528 21.44 -12.27 5.29
N HIS A 529 20.41 -11.82 4.60
CA HIS A 529 20.55 -11.24 3.26
C HIS A 529 21.28 -9.90 3.37
N ASN A 530 22.56 -9.91 3.01
CA ASN A 530 23.31 -8.68 2.74
C ASN A 530 22.94 -8.22 1.31
N ASN A 531 22.03 -7.24 1.19
CA ASN A 531 21.88 -6.45 -0.01
C ASN A 531 23.10 -5.52 -0.17
N HIS A 532 24.16 -6.01 -0.79
CA HIS A 532 25.18 -5.16 -1.40
C HIS A 532 25.83 -5.87 -2.59
N HIS A 533 25.44 -5.45 -3.80
CA HIS A 533 26.31 -5.54 -4.96
C HIS A 533 27.56 -4.68 -4.70
N GLN A 534 28.63 -5.29 -4.24
CA GLN A 534 29.97 -4.75 -4.41
C GLN A 534 30.87 -5.86 -4.95
N LEU A 535 31.23 -5.66 -6.20
CA LEU A 535 32.40 -6.29 -6.82
C LEU A 535 33.64 -6.02 -5.96
N GLN A 536 34.21 -7.04 -5.34
CA GLN A 536 35.52 -6.93 -4.75
C GLN A 536 36.47 -7.96 -5.37
N HIS A 537 37.56 -7.41 -5.88
CA HIS A 537 38.76 -8.09 -6.34
C HIS A 537 39.32 -9.03 -5.26
N LYS A 538 39.61 -10.27 -5.65
CA LYS A 538 40.40 -11.21 -4.87
C LYS A 538 41.87 -10.79 -4.90
N SER A 539 42.50 -10.70 -3.74
CA SER A 539 43.95 -10.84 -3.55
C SER A 539 44.24 -12.01 -2.64
N PRO A 540 45.34 -12.76 -2.86
CA PRO A 540 45.56 -14.05 -2.26
C PRO A 540 46.55 -14.01 -1.08
N LEU A 541 46.54 -15.10 -0.28
CA LEU A 541 47.55 -15.60 0.65
C LEU A 541 47.48 -15.18 2.13
N SER A 542 47.06 -16.14 2.96
CA SER A 542 47.74 -16.48 4.23
C SER A 542 47.44 -17.94 4.62
N PRO A 543 48.33 -18.64 5.31
CA PRO A 543 48.39 -20.10 5.41
C PRO A 543 47.52 -20.69 6.54
N PRO A 544 47.33 -22.04 6.58
CA PRO A 544 46.38 -22.69 7.49
C PRO A 544 47.01 -22.91 8.88
N LEU A 545 46.22 -22.58 9.92
CA LEU A 545 46.50 -22.97 11.30
C LEU A 545 45.84 -24.32 11.61
N SER A 546 46.62 -25.14 12.31
CA SER A 546 46.41 -26.53 12.71
C SER A 546 45.15 -26.81 13.52
N PRO A 547 44.64 -28.06 13.53
CA PRO A 547 43.41 -28.43 14.23
C PRO A 547 43.71 -28.77 15.69
N ASN A 548 43.05 -28.10 16.62
CA ASN A 548 42.94 -28.57 18.00
C ASN A 548 41.50 -28.77 18.40
N SER A 549 41.23 -30.03 18.68
CA SER A 549 40.14 -30.62 19.48
C SER A 549 39.35 -29.66 20.35
N HIS A 550 38.00 -29.66 20.21
CA HIS A 550 37.10 -29.71 21.37
C HIS A 550 35.66 -30.09 20.97
N SER A 551 35.18 -31.13 21.60
CA SER A 551 33.80 -31.51 21.90
C SER A 551 32.76 -31.32 20.81
N HIS A 552 32.41 -32.40 20.13
CA HIS A 552 31.19 -32.60 19.36
C HIS A 552 29.96 -32.52 20.28
N ALA A 553 29.43 -31.31 20.51
CA ALA A 553 28.02 -31.15 20.65
C ALA A 553 27.46 -31.28 19.22
N GLN A 554 26.79 -32.39 18.89
CA GLN A 554 26.08 -32.58 17.64
C GLN A 554 25.11 -31.41 17.46
N LYS A 555 25.43 -30.45 16.57
CA LYS A 555 24.49 -29.47 16.05
C LYS A 555 23.39 -30.27 15.35
N GLN A 556 22.25 -30.42 16.01
CA GLN A 556 21.09 -31.03 15.36
C GLN A 556 20.62 -30.03 14.29
N GLU A 557 20.96 -30.30 13.04
CA GLU A 557 20.58 -29.49 11.88
C GLU A 557 19.12 -29.78 11.51
N LEU A 558 18.48 -28.81 10.82
CA LEU A 558 17.16 -28.96 10.23
C LEU A 558 17.36 -29.49 8.79
N ASP A 559 16.77 -30.63 8.46
CA ASP A 559 16.89 -31.23 7.11
C ASP A 559 15.62 -31.13 6.28
N PHE A 560 14.50 -30.88 6.92
CA PHE A 560 13.22 -30.82 6.23
C PHE A 560 12.29 -29.80 6.88
N LEU A 561 11.73 -28.92 6.05
CA LEU A 561 10.70 -27.99 6.46
C LEU A 561 9.56 -27.99 5.43
N LEU A 562 8.32 -28.19 5.91
CA LEU A 562 7.11 -28.08 5.12
C LEU A 562 6.25 -26.97 5.70
N CYS A 563 5.75 -26.08 4.86
CA CYS A 563 4.75 -25.09 5.23
C CYS A 563 3.59 -25.14 4.24
N ILE A 564 2.36 -25.34 4.74
CA ILE A 564 1.14 -25.33 3.92
C ILE A 564 0.17 -24.28 4.46
N GLY A 565 -0.36 -23.42 3.58
CA GLY A 565 -1.35 -22.39 3.92
C GLY A 565 -2.19 -21.99 2.72
N ASP A 566 -3.37 -21.40 2.97
CA ASP A 566 -4.31 -21.00 1.92
C ASP A 566 -4.52 -19.49 1.81
N GLY A 567 -4.02 -18.68 2.74
CA GLY A 567 -4.36 -17.26 2.87
C GLY A 567 -3.22 -16.28 2.60
N LYS A 568 -3.57 -14.99 2.48
CA LYS A 568 -2.58 -13.90 2.40
C LYS A 568 -1.64 -13.83 3.62
N THR A 569 -2.13 -14.27 4.78
CA THR A 569 -1.35 -14.29 6.02
C THR A 569 -0.23 -15.31 6.00
N ASP A 570 -0.34 -16.35 5.16
CA ASP A 570 0.67 -17.40 5.02
C ASP A 570 1.82 -16.97 4.09
N GLU A 571 1.61 -15.98 3.22
CA GLU A 571 2.65 -15.43 2.35
C GLU A 571 3.83 -14.86 3.16
N ALA A 572 3.55 -14.25 4.32
CA ALA A 572 4.59 -13.77 5.24
C ALA A 572 5.44 -14.94 5.78
N VAL A 573 4.82 -16.11 6.03
CA VAL A 573 5.55 -17.32 6.43
C VAL A 573 6.41 -17.83 5.28
N PHE A 574 5.84 -17.95 4.08
CA PHE A 574 6.56 -18.42 2.89
C PHE A 574 7.77 -17.55 2.61
N GLN A 575 7.62 -16.22 2.70
CA GLN A 575 8.72 -15.29 2.52
C GLN A 575 9.82 -15.47 3.56
N VAL A 576 9.46 -15.48 4.86
CA VAL A 576 10.42 -15.66 5.94
C VAL A 576 11.20 -16.97 5.81
N LEU A 577 10.53 -18.07 5.45
CA LEU A 577 11.17 -19.36 5.28
C LEU A 577 12.13 -19.38 4.10
N THR A 578 11.75 -18.79 2.97
CA THR A 578 12.56 -18.72 1.75
C THR A 578 13.78 -17.81 1.94
N ASP A 579 13.61 -16.68 2.64
CA ASP A 579 14.69 -15.72 2.88
C ASP A 579 15.68 -16.16 3.96
N SER A 580 15.24 -17.03 4.88
CA SER A 580 16.01 -17.36 6.09
C SER A 580 16.69 -18.72 6.05
N LEU A 581 16.30 -19.63 5.16
CA LEU A 581 16.75 -21.01 5.13
C LEU A 581 17.19 -21.43 3.71
N GLU A 582 17.96 -22.51 3.63
CA GLU A 582 18.38 -23.07 2.35
C GLU A 582 17.19 -23.62 1.54
N GLU A 583 17.22 -23.34 0.25
CA GLU A 583 16.13 -23.71 -0.67
C GLU A 583 15.87 -25.23 -0.74
N SER A 584 16.91 -26.04 -0.51
CA SER A 584 16.87 -27.50 -0.57
C SER A 584 15.94 -28.13 0.48
N ILE A 585 15.90 -27.54 1.68
CA ILE A 585 15.14 -28.05 2.84
C ILE A 585 13.73 -27.49 2.92
N VAL A 586 13.47 -26.33 2.31
CA VAL A 586 12.19 -25.59 2.42
C VAL A 586 11.22 -26.04 1.34
N ASN A 587 10.06 -26.51 1.76
CA ASN A 587 8.94 -26.88 0.90
C ASN A 587 7.71 -26.06 1.30
N THR A 588 7.42 -24.98 0.57
CA THR A 588 6.24 -24.13 0.76
C THR A 588 5.16 -24.50 -0.23
N CYS A 589 3.91 -24.62 0.23
CA CYS A 589 2.79 -25.06 -0.57
C CYS A 589 1.54 -24.24 -0.28
N THR A 590 0.87 -23.74 -1.31
CA THR A 590 -0.43 -23.07 -1.18
C THR A 590 -1.57 -24.00 -1.53
N VAL A 591 -2.73 -23.79 -0.92
CA VAL A 591 -3.98 -24.48 -1.28
C VAL A 591 -4.70 -23.64 -2.34
N GLY A 592 -5.03 -24.28 -3.46
CA GLY A 592 -5.54 -23.63 -4.66
C GLY A 592 -4.44 -23.04 -5.54
N LYS A 593 -4.65 -23.07 -6.85
CA LYS A 593 -3.73 -22.46 -7.82
C LYS A 593 -4.01 -20.95 -7.87
N LYS A 594 -3.16 -20.17 -7.24
CA LYS A 594 -3.25 -18.71 -7.16
C LYS A 594 -1.88 -18.08 -7.13
N GLN A 595 -1.83 -16.76 -7.17
CA GLN A 595 -0.59 -16.02 -6.94
C GLN A 595 -0.10 -16.25 -5.52
N THR A 596 1.18 -16.65 -5.37
CA THR A 596 1.78 -16.99 -4.10
C THR A 596 3.30 -16.96 -4.17
N LEU A 597 3.96 -16.76 -3.03
CA LEU A 597 5.39 -16.96 -2.83
C LEU A 597 5.74 -18.43 -2.57
N ALA A 598 4.73 -19.31 -2.45
CA ALA A 598 4.96 -20.74 -2.29
C ALA A 598 5.58 -21.37 -3.55
N LYS A 599 6.44 -22.37 -3.37
CA LYS A 599 7.03 -23.15 -4.47
C LYS A 599 6.05 -24.09 -5.15
N TYR A 600 5.10 -24.61 -4.36
CA TYR A 600 4.17 -25.63 -4.78
C TYR A 600 2.72 -25.22 -4.50
N TYR A 601 1.79 -25.88 -5.19
CA TYR A 601 0.38 -25.84 -4.86
C TYR A 601 -0.25 -27.23 -4.78
N VAL A 602 -1.32 -27.33 -4.03
CA VAL A 602 -2.30 -28.43 -4.04
C VAL A 602 -3.68 -27.86 -4.37
N GLU A 603 -4.57 -28.67 -4.94
CA GLU A 603 -5.85 -28.13 -5.43
C GLU A 603 -6.86 -27.87 -4.30
N SER A 604 -6.82 -28.69 -3.24
CA SER A 604 -7.85 -28.68 -2.20
C SER A 604 -7.32 -29.12 -0.83
N VAL A 605 -8.12 -28.87 0.20
CA VAL A 605 -7.92 -29.41 1.56
C VAL A 605 -7.77 -30.94 1.54
N LYS A 606 -8.50 -31.64 0.66
CA LYS A 606 -8.39 -33.10 0.52
C LYS A 606 -6.99 -33.53 0.08
N ASP A 607 -6.36 -32.77 -0.82
CA ASP A 607 -4.98 -33.04 -1.24
C ASP A 607 -3.98 -32.79 -0.12
N VAL A 608 -4.20 -31.76 0.71
CA VAL A 608 -3.39 -31.53 1.93
C VAL A 608 -3.45 -32.75 2.84
N LEU A 609 -4.65 -33.27 3.11
CA LEU A 609 -4.82 -34.47 3.93
C LEU A 609 -4.16 -35.69 3.30
N GLY A 610 -4.17 -35.80 1.96
CA GLY A 610 -3.44 -36.83 1.23
C GLY A 610 -1.93 -36.74 1.42
N VAL A 611 -1.38 -35.52 1.39
CA VAL A 611 0.04 -35.25 1.68
C VAL A 611 0.39 -35.69 3.10
N LEU A 612 -0.38 -35.25 4.10
CA LEU A 612 -0.13 -35.58 5.50
C LEU A 612 -0.29 -37.10 5.77
N GLY A 613 -1.27 -37.76 5.13
CA GLY A 613 -1.43 -39.22 5.17
C GLY A 613 -0.18 -39.93 4.67
N GLY A 614 0.34 -39.53 3.52
CA GLY A 614 1.59 -40.08 2.97
C GLY A 614 2.80 -39.90 3.91
N LEU A 615 2.90 -38.76 4.60
CA LEU A 615 3.94 -38.53 5.61
C LEU A 615 3.76 -39.42 6.86
N CYS A 616 2.52 -39.74 7.25
CA CYS A 616 2.24 -40.66 8.37
C CYS A 616 2.65 -42.09 8.09
N GLU A 617 2.49 -42.57 6.85
CA GLU A 617 2.80 -43.95 6.43
C GLU A 617 4.31 -44.23 6.30
N THR A 618 5.16 -43.21 6.33
CA THR A 618 6.61 -43.41 6.31
C THR A 618 7.08 -44.01 7.64
N LYS A 619 7.64 -45.22 7.59
CA LYS A 619 8.30 -45.84 8.74
C LYS A 619 9.66 -45.22 9.04
#